data_2db01b68b1e68f38cc4fca0bfe6f3d93
#
_entry.id   2db01b68b1e68f38cc4fca0bfe6f3d93
#
_cell.length_a   1.000
_cell.length_b   1.000
_cell.length_c   1.000
_cell.angle_alpha   90.00
_cell.angle_beta   90.00
_cell.angle_gamma   90.00
#
_symmetry.space_group_name_H-M   'P 1'
#
loop_
_entity.id
_entity.type
_entity.pdbx_description
1 polymer ?
#
loop_
_entity_poly.entity_id
_entity_poly.type
_entity_poly.pdbx_seq_one_letter_code
_entity_poly.pdbx_strand_id
1 'polypeptide(L)'
;SDMKKKDAKGFGALEHNTSTTVVFPEMMPSSALGKQIIDVVSHEFFHIVTPLGVHSNEIHYFDFTSPKMSKHLWMYEGVTEYFANLFQVNQGLIDEKAFFERMAGKIAQSRQMNDTMSFTKMSKNVLNPPYKDQYINVYQKGALIAMCVDILIRENSNGKKGILNLMQDLATEYGTKKAFKDEELFAKITQLTYPAVGEFFNTYVAGETPIPYEQFFAKMGVTEATMEVAGNPFLKNQSQPYITVDPTTKEIMILPEIELNVFFTSLGIKNNDKIIAINDKTYNLDNIYDLIMESMNWKDGETISVKINRDGKDQAISGKIVMPKEQQEGYQATDESKKAVREAWLKG
;
A
#
# COMPACT_ATOMS: atom_id res chain seq x y z
N SER A 1 3.13 20.90 -17.55
CA SER A 1 4.24 20.72 -18.49
C SER A 1 3.84 19.63 -19.47
N ASP A 2 3.95 19.96 -20.76
CA ASP A 2 3.53 19.09 -21.87
C ASP A 2 4.48 17.90 -22.06
N MET A 3 4.47 16.96 -21.13
CA MET A 3 5.10 15.66 -21.42
C MET A 3 4.29 14.98 -22.51
N LYS A 4 4.93 14.74 -23.65
CA LYS A 4 4.30 14.01 -24.77
C LYS A 4 3.86 12.65 -24.25
N LYS A 5 2.65 12.19 -24.62
CA LYS A 5 2.06 10.89 -24.20
C LYS A 5 3.04 9.70 -24.23
N LYS A 6 3.97 9.67 -25.19
CA LYS A 6 4.97 8.61 -25.33
C LYS A 6 6.08 8.64 -24.26
N ASP A 7 6.26 9.78 -23.57
CA ASP A 7 7.33 9.99 -22.58
C ASP A 7 6.80 9.84 -21.14
N ALA A 8 5.47 9.85 -20.95
CA ALA A 8 4.82 9.70 -19.65
C ALA A 8 4.61 8.22 -19.31
N LYS A 9 5.65 7.55 -18.82
CA LYS A 9 5.62 6.12 -18.45
C LYS A 9 5.57 5.92 -16.94
N GLY A 10 4.63 6.51 -16.23
CA GLY A 10 4.52 6.33 -14.80
C GLY A 10 4.01 7.57 -14.09
N PHE A 11 4.08 7.54 -12.77
CA PHE A 11 3.82 8.70 -11.94
C PHE A 11 5.09 9.05 -11.15
N GLY A 12 5.13 10.26 -10.61
CA GLY A 12 6.17 10.70 -9.70
C GLY A 12 5.67 11.83 -8.82
N ALA A 13 6.28 11.97 -7.68
CA ALA A 13 6.04 13.08 -6.77
C ALA A 13 7.38 13.55 -6.21
N LEU A 14 7.41 14.79 -5.75
CA LEU A 14 8.61 15.38 -5.15
C LEU A 14 8.17 16.42 -4.13
N GLU A 15 8.64 16.23 -2.93
CA GLU A 15 8.44 17.11 -1.80
C GLU A 15 9.23 18.41 -1.93
N HIS A 16 8.70 19.46 -1.35
CA HIS A 16 9.34 20.75 -1.12
C HIS A 16 8.92 21.27 0.26
N ASN A 17 9.63 22.25 0.79
CA ASN A 17 9.37 22.78 2.14
C ASN A 17 7.92 23.28 2.36
N THR A 18 7.25 23.76 1.32
CA THR A 18 5.91 24.37 1.41
C THR A 18 4.97 23.92 0.29
N SER A 19 5.38 22.97 -0.53
CA SER A 19 4.58 22.46 -1.66
C SER A 19 5.06 21.08 -2.05
N THR A 20 4.26 20.37 -2.84
CA THR A 20 4.69 19.15 -3.54
C THR A 20 4.30 19.23 -5.02
N THR A 21 5.12 18.64 -5.87
CA THR A 21 4.79 18.45 -7.29
C THR A 21 4.41 17.00 -7.50
N VAL A 22 3.23 16.77 -8.07
CA VAL A 22 2.72 15.43 -8.36
C VAL A 22 2.40 15.30 -9.84
N VAL A 23 2.80 14.17 -10.44
CA VAL A 23 2.56 13.85 -11.85
C VAL A 23 1.90 12.49 -11.94
N PHE A 24 0.70 12.43 -12.52
CA PHE A 24 -0.02 11.20 -12.79
C PHE A 24 -0.23 10.99 -14.29
N PRO A 25 -0.40 9.75 -14.77
CA PRO A 25 -0.80 9.47 -16.14
C PRO A 25 -2.18 10.06 -16.44
N GLU A 26 -2.31 10.78 -17.56
CA GLU A 26 -3.57 11.42 -17.99
C GLU A 26 -4.72 10.40 -18.17
N MET A 27 -4.40 9.17 -18.54
CA MET A 27 -5.37 8.10 -18.80
C MET A 27 -5.84 7.36 -17.54
N MET A 28 -5.42 7.81 -16.34
CA MET A 28 -5.82 7.16 -15.10
C MET A 28 -7.32 7.36 -14.84
N PRO A 29 -8.09 6.28 -14.55
CA PRO A 29 -9.50 6.40 -14.17
C PRO A 29 -9.68 7.32 -12.94
N SER A 30 -10.73 8.14 -12.93
CA SER A 30 -10.95 9.13 -11.86
C SER A 30 -11.07 8.53 -10.47
N SER A 31 -11.65 7.32 -10.35
CA SER A 31 -11.75 6.58 -9.08
C SER A 31 -10.39 6.15 -8.55
N ALA A 32 -9.50 5.68 -9.41
CA ALA A 32 -8.12 5.32 -9.06
C ALA A 32 -7.30 6.59 -8.74
N LEU A 33 -7.47 7.64 -9.53
CA LEU A 33 -6.79 8.92 -9.33
C LEU A 33 -7.11 9.52 -7.96
N GLY A 34 -8.39 9.55 -7.55
CA GLY A 34 -8.81 10.10 -6.27
C GLY A 34 -8.13 9.39 -5.09
N LYS A 35 -8.04 8.06 -5.13
CA LYS A 35 -7.35 7.27 -4.10
C LYS A 35 -5.84 7.52 -4.10
N GLN A 36 -5.21 7.49 -5.28
CA GLN A 36 -3.77 7.68 -5.38
C GLN A 36 -3.32 9.10 -5.01
N ILE A 37 -4.13 10.13 -5.29
CA ILE A 37 -3.83 11.50 -4.85
C ILE A 37 -3.74 11.55 -3.32
N ILE A 38 -4.68 10.95 -2.60
CA ILE A 38 -4.66 10.93 -1.13
C ILE A 38 -3.40 10.23 -0.63
N ASP A 39 -3.08 9.05 -1.16
CA ASP A 39 -1.93 8.27 -0.73
C ASP A 39 -0.61 9.02 -1.00
N VAL A 40 -0.42 9.54 -2.22
CA VAL A 40 0.81 10.23 -2.62
C VAL A 40 0.97 11.57 -1.91
N VAL A 41 -0.08 12.40 -1.84
CA VAL A 41 0.00 13.70 -1.17
C VAL A 41 0.23 13.54 0.34
N SER A 42 -0.36 12.51 0.96
CA SER A 42 -0.08 12.19 2.36
C SER A 42 1.39 11.79 2.56
N HIS A 43 1.95 10.99 1.65
CA HIS A 43 3.36 10.61 1.68
C HIS A 43 4.27 11.85 1.58
N GLU A 44 4.09 12.66 0.54
CA GLU A 44 4.88 13.88 0.31
C GLU A 44 4.76 14.88 1.47
N PHE A 45 3.58 14.97 2.10
CA PHE A 45 3.39 15.84 3.25
C PHE A 45 4.27 15.43 4.43
N PHE A 46 4.41 14.14 4.71
CA PHE A 46 5.21 13.70 5.85
C PHE A 46 6.72 13.81 5.65
N HIS A 47 7.20 14.11 4.45
CA HIS A 47 8.59 14.53 4.25
C HIS A 47 8.99 15.78 5.01
N ILE A 48 8.05 16.59 5.49
CA ILE A 48 8.36 17.70 6.43
C ILE A 48 9.00 17.22 7.74
N VAL A 49 8.71 15.98 8.14
CA VAL A 49 9.30 15.36 9.34
C VAL A 49 10.70 14.84 9.01
N THR A 50 10.83 14.13 7.91
CA THR A 50 12.08 13.53 7.42
C THR A 50 11.97 13.27 5.90
N PRO A 51 12.97 13.67 5.07
CA PRO A 51 14.27 14.23 5.44
C PRO A 51 14.30 15.77 5.65
N LEU A 52 13.22 16.50 5.37
CA LEU A 52 13.27 17.97 5.45
C LEU A 52 13.52 18.47 6.89
N GLY A 53 12.92 17.80 7.89
CA GLY A 53 13.13 18.11 9.31
C GLY A 53 14.37 17.46 9.88
N VAL A 54 14.43 16.14 9.90
CA VAL A 54 15.50 15.33 10.49
C VAL A 54 16.23 14.55 9.41
N HIS A 55 17.53 14.70 9.29
CA HIS A 55 18.32 14.06 8.23
C HIS A 55 19.78 13.82 8.61
N SER A 56 20.43 12.95 7.85
CA SER A 56 21.85 12.61 7.99
C SER A 56 22.75 13.63 7.26
N ASN A 57 24.05 13.53 7.53
CA ASN A 57 25.07 14.29 6.82
C ASN A 57 25.02 14.07 5.31
N GLU A 58 24.74 12.83 4.86
CA GLU A 58 24.66 12.47 3.44
C GLU A 58 23.54 13.24 2.72
N ILE A 59 22.42 13.50 3.42
CA ILE A 59 21.30 14.26 2.88
C ILE A 59 21.55 15.77 3.04
N HIS A 60 22.10 16.21 4.18
CA HIS A 60 22.39 17.63 4.43
C HIS A 60 23.37 18.21 3.42
N TYR A 61 24.39 17.44 3.06
CA TYR A 61 25.42 17.81 2.09
C TYR A 61 25.26 17.05 0.77
N PHE A 62 24.03 16.86 0.31
CA PHE A 62 23.74 16.05 -0.85
C PHE A 62 24.33 16.65 -2.13
N ASP A 63 25.19 15.87 -2.79
CA ASP A 63 25.80 16.23 -4.07
C ASP A 63 25.09 15.49 -5.21
N PHE A 64 24.31 16.21 -6.01
CA PHE A 64 23.59 15.67 -7.15
C PHE A 64 24.49 15.12 -8.27
N THR A 65 25.77 15.54 -8.29
CA THR A 65 26.74 15.07 -9.31
C THR A 65 27.43 13.76 -8.88
N SER A 66 27.49 13.51 -7.57
CA SER A 66 28.11 12.31 -6.98
C SER A 66 27.32 11.85 -5.74
N PRO A 67 26.07 11.38 -5.92
CA PRO A 67 25.16 11.14 -4.81
C PRO A 67 25.66 10.03 -3.88
N LYS A 68 25.63 10.30 -2.58
CA LYS A 68 25.89 9.33 -1.53
C LYS A 68 24.60 9.11 -0.75
N MET A 69 24.13 7.88 -0.70
CA MET A 69 22.91 7.54 0.00
C MET A 69 23.18 7.24 1.48
N SER A 70 22.24 7.63 2.33
CA SER A 70 22.23 7.27 3.74
C SER A 70 21.91 5.79 3.95
N LYS A 71 22.32 5.22 5.09
CA LYS A 71 21.91 3.89 5.56
C LYS A 71 20.44 3.84 5.98
N HIS A 72 19.77 4.98 6.08
CA HIS A 72 18.52 5.14 6.79
C HIS A 72 17.34 5.55 5.89
N LEU A 73 17.27 5.03 4.65
CA LEU A 73 16.08 5.22 3.80
C LEU A 73 14.80 4.68 4.44
N TRP A 74 14.90 3.72 5.40
CA TRP A 74 13.74 3.32 6.20
C TRP A 74 13.12 4.49 6.97
N MET A 75 13.92 5.49 7.34
CA MET A 75 13.43 6.68 8.02
C MET A 75 12.87 7.69 7.01
N TYR A 76 13.59 7.96 5.90
CA TYR A 76 13.18 8.99 4.95
C TYR A 76 11.94 8.60 4.15
N GLU A 77 11.91 7.38 3.63
CA GLU A 77 10.79 6.87 2.84
C GLU A 77 9.85 6.00 3.69
N GLY A 78 10.43 5.19 4.57
CA GLY A 78 9.65 4.23 5.34
C GLY A 78 8.81 4.88 6.44
N VAL A 79 9.36 5.79 7.25
CA VAL A 79 8.57 6.51 8.27
C VAL A 79 7.53 7.40 7.58
N THR A 80 7.88 8.06 6.49
CA THR A 80 6.98 8.89 5.69
C THR A 80 5.82 8.08 5.16
N GLU A 81 6.09 6.94 4.54
CA GLU A 81 5.08 6.02 4.02
C GLU A 81 4.20 5.42 5.14
N TYR A 82 4.79 5.07 6.27
CA TYR A 82 4.06 4.61 7.45
C TYR A 82 3.13 5.69 8.00
N PHE A 83 3.62 6.91 8.17
CA PHE A 83 2.81 8.03 8.64
C PHE A 83 1.67 8.38 7.70
N ALA A 84 1.90 8.30 6.38
CA ALA A 84 0.85 8.52 5.39
C ALA A 84 -0.32 7.54 5.56
N ASN A 85 -0.04 6.28 5.89
CA ASN A 85 -1.06 5.27 6.16
C ASN A 85 -1.68 5.45 7.55
N LEU A 86 -0.87 5.70 8.59
CA LEU A 86 -1.35 5.91 9.96
C LEU A 86 -2.23 7.15 10.08
N PHE A 87 -1.88 8.24 9.39
CA PHE A 87 -2.68 9.45 9.31
C PHE A 87 -4.07 9.18 8.73
N GLN A 88 -4.16 8.37 7.67
CA GLN A 88 -5.44 8.08 7.04
C GLN A 88 -6.37 7.29 7.98
N VAL A 89 -5.88 6.32 8.75
CA VAL A 89 -6.71 5.62 9.74
C VAL A 89 -7.06 6.54 10.92
N ASN A 90 -6.13 7.36 11.38
CA ASN A 90 -6.37 8.33 12.46
C ASN A 90 -7.47 9.34 12.08
N GLN A 91 -7.49 9.82 10.84
CA GLN A 91 -8.49 10.77 10.33
C GLN A 91 -9.79 10.10 9.86
N GLY A 92 -9.91 8.77 9.96
CA GLY A 92 -11.10 8.03 9.51
C GLY A 92 -11.28 8.00 7.99
N LEU A 93 -10.23 8.28 7.20
CA LEU A 93 -10.25 8.14 5.75
C LEU A 93 -10.22 6.67 5.32
N ILE A 94 -9.62 5.83 6.15
CA ILE A 94 -9.67 4.37 6.07
C ILE A 94 -9.99 3.81 7.47
N ASP A 95 -10.55 2.62 7.53
CA ASP A 95 -10.77 1.92 8.80
C ASP A 95 -9.56 1.06 9.22
N GLU A 96 -9.63 0.49 10.41
CA GLU A 96 -8.62 -0.40 10.97
C GLU A 96 -8.34 -1.60 10.06
N LYS A 97 -9.39 -2.18 9.47
CA LYS A 97 -9.28 -3.32 8.56
C LYS A 97 -8.47 -2.94 7.32
N ALA A 98 -8.80 -1.84 6.67
CA ALA A 98 -8.09 -1.35 5.50
C ALA A 98 -6.61 -1.01 5.81
N PHE A 99 -6.32 -0.50 7.01
CA PHE A 99 -4.93 -0.30 7.44
C PHE A 99 -4.16 -1.61 7.55
N PHE A 100 -4.75 -2.65 8.17
CA PHE A 100 -4.11 -3.96 8.25
C PHE A 100 -3.94 -4.61 6.89
N GLU A 101 -4.92 -4.49 5.99
CA GLU A 101 -4.80 -4.96 4.60
C GLU A 101 -3.63 -4.29 3.86
N ARG A 102 -3.43 -2.98 4.05
CA ARG A 102 -2.30 -2.26 3.48
C ARG A 102 -0.96 -2.76 4.04
N MET A 103 -0.87 -2.98 5.35
CA MET A 103 0.35 -3.53 5.96
C MET A 103 0.61 -4.96 5.50
N ALA A 104 -0.42 -5.81 5.40
CA ALA A 104 -0.31 -7.16 4.83
C ALA A 104 0.18 -7.12 3.36
N GLY A 105 -0.34 -6.21 2.56
CA GLY A 105 0.12 -5.98 1.19
C GLY A 105 1.60 -5.60 1.11
N LYS A 106 2.06 -4.72 2.01
CA LYS A 106 3.48 -4.35 2.11
C LYS A 106 4.35 -5.54 2.52
N ILE A 107 3.91 -6.37 3.46
CA ILE A 107 4.59 -7.61 3.86
C ILE A 107 4.72 -8.55 2.66
N ALA A 108 3.63 -8.80 1.95
CA ALA A 108 3.64 -9.68 0.77
C ALA A 108 4.61 -9.17 -0.32
N GLN A 109 4.60 -7.86 -0.61
CA GLN A 109 5.50 -7.27 -1.60
C GLN A 109 6.97 -7.31 -1.13
N SER A 110 7.24 -7.00 0.13
CA SER A 110 8.59 -7.06 0.70
C SER A 110 9.17 -8.48 0.67
N ARG A 111 8.35 -9.50 0.95
CA ARG A 111 8.74 -10.92 0.90
C ARG A 111 9.02 -11.43 -0.52
N GLN A 112 8.52 -10.77 -1.56
CA GLN A 112 8.88 -11.07 -2.96
C GLN A 112 10.29 -10.58 -3.32
N MET A 113 10.89 -9.73 -2.50
CA MET A 113 12.25 -9.24 -2.65
C MET A 113 13.23 -10.04 -1.79
N ASN A 114 14.49 -9.62 -1.73
CA ASN A 114 15.48 -10.30 -0.89
C ASN A 114 15.27 -9.93 0.59
N ASP A 115 14.50 -10.73 1.31
CA ASP A 115 14.13 -10.48 2.70
C ASP A 115 15.29 -10.71 3.70
N THR A 116 16.36 -11.42 3.29
CA THR A 116 17.59 -11.62 4.09
C THR A 116 18.66 -10.58 3.81
N MET A 117 18.41 -9.60 2.92
CA MET A 117 19.34 -8.50 2.67
C MET A 117 19.28 -7.48 3.81
N SER A 118 20.44 -7.15 4.41
CA SER A 118 20.54 -6.04 5.36
C SER A 118 19.95 -4.76 4.75
N PHE A 119 18.96 -4.18 5.41
CA PHE A 119 18.30 -2.96 4.91
C PHE A 119 19.27 -1.78 4.88
N THR A 120 20.10 -1.60 5.91
CA THR A 120 21.08 -0.51 5.94
C THR A 120 22.13 -0.63 4.84
N LYS A 121 22.53 -1.87 4.50
CA LYS A 121 23.46 -2.13 3.40
C LYS A 121 22.80 -1.86 2.05
N MET A 122 21.56 -2.30 1.87
CA MET A 122 20.75 -2.02 0.69
C MET A 122 20.56 -0.51 0.50
N SER A 123 20.13 0.19 1.54
CA SER A 123 19.91 1.63 1.55
C SER A 123 21.14 2.42 1.10
N LYS A 124 22.30 2.16 1.72
CA LYS A 124 23.55 2.86 1.39
C LYS A 124 24.00 2.64 -0.05
N ASN A 125 23.69 1.50 -0.64
CA ASN A 125 24.18 1.08 -1.97
C ASN A 125 23.08 1.07 -3.03
N VAL A 126 21.91 1.63 -2.76
CA VAL A 126 20.69 1.51 -3.57
C VAL A 126 20.82 1.99 -5.02
N LEU A 127 21.83 2.79 -5.33
CA LEU A 127 22.12 3.25 -6.69
C LEU A 127 22.80 2.19 -7.57
N ASN A 128 23.33 1.10 -6.98
CA ASN A 128 24.13 0.10 -7.63
C ASN A 128 23.51 -1.31 -7.55
N PRO A 129 23.69 -2.14 -8.58
CA PRO A 129 23.35 -3.57 -8.49
C PRO A 129 24.16 -4.28 -7.39
N PRO A 130 23.60 -5.31 -6.72
CA PRO A 130 22.23 -5.81 -6.84
C PRO A 130 21.19 -5.01 -6.01
N TYR A 131 21.60 -4.01 -5.27
CA TYR A 131 20.76 -3.26 -4.33
C TYR A 131 19.73 -2.40 -5.05
N LYS A 132 20.06 -1.87 -6.24
CA LYS A 132 19.16 -1.06 -7.08
C LYS A 132 17.86 -1.80 -7.40
N ASP A 133 17.91 -3.11 -7.61
CA ASP A 133 16.76 -3.94 -7.93
C ASP A 133 15.82 -4.12 -6.73
N GLN A 134 16.28 -3.74 -5.53
CA GLN A 134 15.52 -3.76 -4.26
C GLN A 134 14.94 -2.38 -3.90
N TYR A 135 15.05 -1.38 -4.77
CA TYR A 135 14.71 0.02 -4.43
C TYR A 135 13.30 0.17 -3.85
N ILE A 136 12.31 -0.49 -4.45
CA ILE A 136 10.91 -0.40 -3.98
C ILE A 136 10.75 -0.82 -2.51
N ASN A 137 11.69 -1.61 -1.99
CA ASN A 137 11.68 -2.07 -0.60
C ASN A 137 12.00 -0.96 0.41
N VAL A 138 12.49 0.22 -0.03
CA VAL A 138 12.65 1.39 0.85
C VAL A 138 11.28 1.88 1.34
N TYR A 139 10.24 1.74 0.50
CA TYR A 139 8.84 2.05 0.83
C TYR A 139 8.17 0.88 1.56
N GLN A 140 8.29 -0.34 1.03
CA GLN A 140 7.56 -1.50 1.57
C GLN A 140 8.14 -1.94 2.92
N LYS A 141 9.37 -2.46 2.94
CA LYS A 141 10.04 -2.89 4.18
C LYS A 141 10.36 -1.70 5.10
N GLY A 142 10.63 -0.51 4.52
CA GLY A 142 10.86 0.70 5.28
C GLY A 142 9.67 1.10 6.15
N ALA A 143 8.45 1.11 5.59
CA ALA A 143 7.23 1.37 6.35
C ALA A 143 6.97 0.31 7.43
N LEU A 144 7.25 -0.95 7.14
CA LEU A 144 7.13 -2.05 8.11
C LEU A 144 8.17 -1.95 9.23
N ILE A 145 9.39 -1.48 8.96
CA ILE A 145 10.39 -1.16 9.99
C ILE A 145 9.84 -0.06 10.91
N ALA A 146 9.31 1.03 10.33
CA ALA A 146 8.71 2.12 11.09
C ALA A 146 7.53 1.64 11.96
N MET A 147 6.66 0.80 11.42
CA MET A 147 5.56 0.16 12.16
C MET A 147 6.07 -0.65 13.36
N CYS A 148 7.08 -1.50 13.15
CA CYS A 148 7.64 -2.32 14.24
C CYS A 148 8.29 -1.46 15.32
N VAL A 149 8.98 -0.38 14.95
CA VAL A 149 9.56 0.59 15.90
C VAL A 149 8.44 1.27 16.70
N ASP A 150 7.37 1.73 16.03
CA ASP A 150 6.21 2.33 16.72
C ASP A 150 5.57 1.36 17.72
N ILE A 151 5.32 0.13 17.29
CA ILE A 151 4.77 -0.94 18.15
C ILE A 151 5.65 -1.18 19.37
N LEU A 152 6.98 -1.27 19.21
CA LEU A 152 7.90 -1.47 20.33
C LEU A 152 7.89 -0.29 21.30
N ILE A 153 7.85 0.93 20.81
CA ILE A 153 7.77 2.12 21.66
C ILE A 153 6.44 2.12 22.42
N ARG A 154 5.33 1.82 21.76
CA ARG A 154 4.00 1.77 22.40
C ARG A 154 3.88 0.67 23.42
N GLU A 155 4.35 -0.53 23.12
CA GLU A 155 4.37 -1.64 24.09
C GLU A 155 5.12 -1.24 25.36
N ASN A 156 6.35 -0.71 25.22
CA ASN A 156 7.20 -0.37 26.37
C ASN A 156 6.72 0.89 27.12
N SER A 157 5.95 1.77 26.48
CA SER A 157 5.37 2.96 27.12
C SER A 157 3.93 2.75 27.62
N ASN A 158 3.36 1.55 27.48
CA ASN A 158 1.93 1.30 27.71
C ASN A 158 1.03 2.25 26.88
N GLY A 159 1.34 2.42 25.60
CA GLY A 159 0.61 3.23 24.65
C GLY A 159 0.83 4.75 24.75
N LYS A 160 1.65 5.22 25.69
CA LYS A 160 1.83 6.67 25.94
C LYS A 160 2.73 7.37 24.94
N LYS A 161 3.65 6.67 24.31
CA LYS A 161 4.58 7.19 23.31
C LYS A 161 4.54 6.31 22.08
N GLY A 162 4.84 6.89 20.93
CA GLY A 162 5.00 6.21 19.66
C GLY A 162 6.12 6.81 18.83
N ILE A 163 6.22 6.39 17.57
CA ILE A 163 7.29 6.84 16.68
C ILE A 163 7.23 8.33 16.39
N LEU A 164 6.06 8.98 16.46
CA LEU A 164 5.94 10.43 16.32
C LEU A 164 6.69 11.16 17.44
N ASN A 165 6.61 10.67 18.68
CA ASN A 165 7.37 11.23 19.79
C ASN A 165 8.88 11.06 19.57
N LEU A 166 9.33 9.91 19.06
CA LEU A 166 10.72 9.72 18.67
C LEU A 166 11.15 10.74 17.62
N MET A 167 10.35 10.98 16.58
CA MET A 167 10.70 11.98 15.56
C MET A 167 10.75 13.40 16.12
N GLN A 168 9.88 13.74 17.07
CA GLN A 168 9.93 15.03 17.80
C GLN A 168 11.21 15.16 18.65
N ASP A 169 11.60 14.10 19.36
CA ASP A 169 12.82 14.06 20.16
C ASP A 169 14.07 14.22 19.26
N LEU A 170 14.10 13.53 18.11
CA LEU A 170 15.16 13.67 17.10
C LEU A 170 15.18 15.08 16.50
N ALA A 171 14.02 15.67 16.20
CA ALA A 171 13.92 17.02 15.67
C ALA A 171 14.39 18.08 16.68
N THR A 172 14.20 17.83 17.98
CA THR A 172 14.69 18.71 19.05
C THR A 172 16.21 18.70 19.10
N GLU A 173 16.84 17.56 18.86
CA GLU A 173 18.30 17.44 18.93
C GLU A 173 18.98 17.86 17.63
N TYR A 174 18.44 17.48 16.49
CA TYR A 174 19.04 17.70 15.17
C TYR A 174 18.34 18.84 14.42
N GLY A 175 17.06 18.69 14.10
CA GLY A 175 16.29 19.66 13.33
C GLY A 175 16.85 19.91 11.93
N THR A 176 16.44 21.04 11.33
CA THR A 176 16.84 21.39 9.95
C THR A 176 18.28 21.90 9.80
N LYS A 177 18.93 22.25 10.90
CA LYS A 177 20.25 22.88 10.88
C LYS A 177 21.41 22.00 11.29
N LYS A 178 21.12 20.86 11.89
CA LYS A 178 22.11 19.94 12.44
C LYS A 178 21.80 18.51 11.99
N ALA A 179 22.59 18.01 11.08
CA ALA A 179 22.48 16.63 10.62
C ALA A 179 23.04 15.63 11.65
N PHE A 180 22.52 14.42 11.64
CA PHE A 180 23.12 13.31 12.38
C PHE A 180 24.14 12.56 11.50
N LYS A 181 25.00 11.76 12.13
CA LYS A 181 25.85 10.80 11.41
C LYS A 181 25.14 9.45 11.34
N ASP A 182 25.14 8.85 10.17
CA ASP A 182 24.52 7.55 9.92
C ASP A 182 24.92 6.48 10.95
N GLU A 183 26.18 6.47 11.34
CA GLU A 183 26.72 5.48 12.30
C GLU A 183 26.18 5.65 13.72
N GLU A 184 25.71 6.82 14.08
CA GLU A 184 25.30 7.16 15.46
C GLU A 184 23.80 7.01 15.67
N LEU A 185 22.98 6.96 14.59
CA LEU A 185 21.52 7.07 14.68
C LEU A 185 20.88 5.96 15.51
N PHE A 186 21.23 4.70 15.30
CA PHE A 186 20.61 3.57 16.04
C PHE A 186 20.90 3.62 17.54
N ALA A 187 22.13 3.98 17.91
CA ALA A 187 22.48 4.18 19.33
C ALA A 187 21.69 5.34 19.93
N LYS A 188 21.53 6.44 19.16
CA LYS A 188 20.75 7.61 19.59
C LYS A 188 19.27 7.25 19.78
N ILE A 189 18.66 6.56 18.83
CA ILE A 189 17.25 6.13 18.93
C ILE A 189 17.09 5.18 20.14
N THR A 190 18.01 4.26 20.33
CA THR A 190 17.98 3.35 21.49
C THR A 190 18.03 4.13 22.82
N GLN A 191 18.86 5.18 22.89
CA GLN A 191 18.95 6.04 24.06
C GLN A 191 17.66 6.84 24.31
N LEU A 192 17.01 7.34 23.27
CA LEU A 192 15.77 8.11 23.34
C LEU A 192 14.53 7.25 23.60
N THR A 193 14.63 5.94 23.32
CA THR A 193 13.51 5.01 23.43
C THR A 193 13.80 3.87 24.40
N TYR A 194 13.96 2.65 23.91
CA TYR A 194 14.09 1.45 24.71
C TYR A 194 15.15 0.49 24.12
N PRO A 195 15.84 -0.33 24.93
CA PRO A 195 16.80 -1.32 24.45
C PRO A 195 16.23 -2.27 23.39
N ALA A 196 14.95 -2.66 23.52
CA ALA A 196 14.27 -3.52 22.55
C ALA A 196 14.24 -2.92 21.12
N VAL A 197 14.22 -1.59 20.99
CA VAL A 197 14.30 -0.91 19.68
C VAL A 197 15.72 -1.04 19.09
N GLY A 198 16.75 -0.93 19.93
CA GLY A 198 18.13 -1.16 19.51
C GLY A 198 18.40 -2.60 19.08
N GLU A 199 17.87 -3.57 19.80
CA GLU A 199 17.94 -5.00 19.43
C GLU A 199 17.22 -5.27 18.11
N PHE A 200 16.06 -4.67 17.91
CA PHE A 200 15.33 -4.73 16.65
C PHE A 200 16.18 -4.21 15.47
N PHE A 201 16.77 -3.04 15.61
CA PHE A 201 17.62 -2.48 14.55
C PHE A 201 18.82 -3.37 14.24
N ASN A 202 19.50 -3.87 15.26
CA ASN A 202 20.68 -4.71 15.05
C ASN A 202 20.33 -6.05 14.38
N THR A 203 19.21 -6.65 14.79
CA THR A 203 18.82 -7.98 14.29
C THR A 203 18.19 -7.93 12.90
N TYR A 204 17.26 -6.99 12.67
CA TYR A 204 16.36 -7.04 11.52
C TYR A 204 16.63 -5.94 10.48
N VAL A 205 17.28 -4.84 10.86
CA VAL A 205 17.50 -3.71 9.94
C VAL A 205 18.95 -3.63 9.47
N ALA A 206 19.90 -3.68 10.40
CA ALA A 206 21.31 -3.83 10.08
C ALA A 206 21.70 -5.29 9.82
N GLY A 207 21.05 -6.22 10.52
CA GLY A 207 21.21 -7.66 10.31
C GLY A 207 20.52 -8.18 9.06
N GLU A 208 20.58 -9.49 8.88
CA GLU A 208 20.05 -10.21 7.72
C GLU A 208 18.86 -11.14 8.08
N THR A 209 18.36 -11.03 9.31
CA THR A 209 17.23 -11.82 9.80
C THR A 209 15.91 -11.24 9.28
N PRO A 210 15.03 -12.03 8.68
CA PRO A 210 13.69 -11.59 8.30
C PRO A 210 12.88 -11.13 9.51
N ILE A 211 12.10 -10.06 9.36
CA ILE A 211 11.26 -9.52 10.44
C ILE A 211 10.06 -10.46 10.66
N PRO A 212 9.84 -10.97 11.89
CA PRO A 212 8.67 -11.79 12.24
C PRO A 212 7.46 -10.89 12.53
N TYR A 213 6.84 -10.33 11.49
CA TYR A 213 5.78 -9.32 11.60
C TYR A 213 4.62 -9.77 12.49
N GLU A 214 4.28 -11.05 12.46
CA GLU A 214 3.22 -11.66 13.26
C GLU A 214 3.43 -11.45 14.76
N GLN A 215 4.69 -11.49 15.21
CA GLN A 215 5.05 -11.25 16.62
C GLN A 215 4.84 -9.78 17.02
N PHE A 216 5.06 -8.85 16.09
CA PHE A 216 4.82 -7.42 16.35
C PHE A 216 3.32 -7.13 16.36
N PHE A 217 2.56 -7.63 15.41
CA PHE A 217 1.11 -7.49 15.41
C PHE A 217 0.47 -8.08 16.68
N ALA A 218 0.93 -9.24 17.15
CA ALA A 218 0.43 -9.86 18.37
C ALA A 218 0.58 -8.96 19.61
N LYS A 219 1.60 -8.09 19.68
CA LYS A 219 1.77 -7.09 20.73
C LYS A 219 0.61 -6.08 20.80
N MET A 220 -0.03 -5.83 19.67
CA MET A 220 -1.21 -4.96 19.51
C MET A 220 -2.52 -5.75 19.54
N GLY A 221 -2.48 -7.05 19.81
CA GLY A 221 -3.66 -7.93 19.83
C GLY A 221 -4.22 -8.19 18.43
N VAL A 222 -3.35 -8.16 17.43
CA VAL A 222 -3.68 -8.42 16.02
C VAL A 222 -3.02 -9.72 15.61
N THR A 223 -3.76 -10.62 14.96
CA THR A 223 -3.25 -11.91 14.50
C THR A 223 -3.61 -12.16 13.04
N GLU A 224 -2.88 -13.06 12.41
CA GLU A 224 -3.26 -13.59 11.10
C GLU A 224 -4.60 -14.33 11.19
N ALA A 225 -5.44 -14.11 10.21
CA ALA A 225 -6.72 -14.77 10.08
C ALA A 225 -7.13 -14.85 8.61
N THR A 226 -7.79 -15.95 8.27
CA THR A 226 -8.48 -16.06 6.99
C THR A 226 -9.78 -15.25 7.07
N MET A 227 -9.88 -14.24 6.25
CA MET A 227 -11.04 -13.35 6.20
C MET A 227 -11.84 -13.57 4.93
N GLU A 228 -13.15 -13.50 5.04
CA GLU A 228 -14.02 -13.45 3.88
C GLU A 228 -14.05 -12.00 3.35
N VAL A 229 -13.63 -11.80 2.12
CA VAL A 229 -13.62 -10.50 1.44
C VAL A 229 -14.47 -10.55 0.18
N ALA A 230 -14.93 -9.40 -0.27
CA ALA A 230 -15.60 -9.32 -1.56
C ALA A 230 -14.59 -9.57 -2.69
N GLY A 231 -14.86 -10.57 -3.50
CA GLY A 231 -14.10 -10.84 -4.72
C GLY A 231 -14.54 -9.95 -5.88
N ASN A 232 -13.75 -9.94 -6.95
CA ASN A 232 -14.15 -9.22 -8.17
C ASN A 232 -15.15 -10.05 -8.99
N PRO A 233 -16.26 -9.47 -9.47
CA PRO A 233 -17.22 -10.18 -10.30
C PRO A 233 -16.63 -10.82 -11.58
N PHE A 234 -15.62 -10.18 -12.18
CA PHE A 234 -15.04 -10.60 -13.46
C PHE A 234 -13.71 -11.35 -13.34
N LEU A 235 -13.14 -11.45 -12.15
CA LEU A 235 -11.87 -12.13 -11.91
C LEU A 235 -12.05 -13.24 -10.85
N LYS A 236 -11.57 -14.43 -11.16
CA LYS A 236 -11.43 -15.53 -10.20
C LYS A 236 -10.00 -15.48 -9.63
N ASN A 237 -9.85 -15.47 -8.32
CA ASN A 237 -8.54 -15.48 -7.65
C ASN A 237 -7.58 -14.37 -8.11
N GLN A 238 -8.10 -13.19 -8.40
CA GLN A 238 -7.34 -12.00 -8.83
C GLN A 238 -6.55 -12.15 -10.15
N SER A 239 -6.47 -13.33 -10.74
CA SER A 239 -5.63 -13.60 -11.92
C SER A 239 -6.36 -14.28 -13.08
N GLN A 240 -7.39 -15.05 -12.81
CA GLN A 240 -8.13 -15.79 -13.82
C GLN A 240 -9.43 -15.05 -14.18
N PRO A 241 -9.56 -14.50 -15.39
CA PRO A 241 -10.79 -13.82 -15.78
C PRO A 241 -11.93 -14.82 -16.01
N TYR A 242 -13.17 -14.39 -15.71
CA TYR A 242 -14.40 -15.04 -16.16
C TYR A 242 -14.78 -14.67 -17.60
N ILE A 243 -14.12 -13.68 -18.16
CA ILE A 243 -14.42 -13.09 -19.47
C ILE A 243 -13.24 -13.22 -20.41
N THR A 244 -13.54 -13.24 -21.68
CA THR A 244 -12.59 -13.17 -22.79
C THR A 244 -13.02 -12.10 -23.78
N VAL A 245 -12.16 -11.73 -24.70
CA VAL A 245 -12.44 -10.70 -25.73
C VAL A 245 -12.09 -11.27 -27.09
N ASP A 246 -12.99 -11.07 -28.06
CA ASP A 246 -12.67 -11.32 -29.45
C ASP A 246 -11.84 -10.14 -29.98
N PRO A 247 -10.59 -10.33 -30.43
CA PRO A 247 -9.74 -9.24 -30.87
C PRO A 247 -10.21 -8.56 -32.18
N THR A 248 -11.06 -9.23 -32.95
CA THR A 248 -11.56 -8.71 -34.23
C THR A 248 -12.85 -7.90 -34.03
N THR A 249 -13.83 -8.46 -33.31
CA THR A 249 -15.11 -7.80 -33.05
C THR A 249 -15.05 -6.89 -31.82
N LYS A 250 -14.01 -7.05 -30.98
CA LYS A 250 -13.82 -6.39 -29.68
C LYS A 250 -14.87 -6.72 -28.63
N GLU A 251 -15.73 -7.70 -28.90
CA GLU A 251 -16.80 -8.10 -27.99
C GLU A 251 -16.27 -8.82 -26.75
N ILE A 252 -16.81 -8.48 -25.58
CA ILE A 252 -16.54 -9.18 -24.31
C ILE A 252 -17.50 -10.35 -24.19
N MET A 253 -16.98 -11.55 -23.95
CA MET A 253 -17.77 -12.77 -23.80
C MET A 253 -17.44 -13.49 -22.51
N ILE A 254 -18.44 -14.06 -21.85
CA ILE A 254 -18.27 -14.98 -20.73
C ILE A 254 -17.63 -16.26 -21.24
N LEU A 255 -16.58 -16.74 -20.56
CA LEU A 255 -15.85 -17.94 -20.94
C LEU A 255 -16.77 -19.18 -21.01
N PRO A 256 -16.62 -20.06 -22.04
CA PRO A 256 -17.55 -21.14 -22.31
C PRO A 256 -17.57 -22.26 -21.26
N GLU A 257 -16.44 -22.56 -20.65
CA GLU A 257 -16.28 -23.74 -19.78
C GLU A 257 -15.78 -23.36 -18.37
N ILE A 258 -16.23 -22.23 -17.84
CA ILE A 258 -15.90 -21.80 -16.50
C ILE A 258 -17.12 -21.95 -15.58
N GLU A 259 -16.90 -22.42 -14.36
CA GLU A 259 -17.91 -22.35 -13.31
C GLU A 259 -18.13 -20.90 -12.91
N LEU A 260 -19.33 -20.39 -13.13
CA LEU A 260 -19.68 -18.99 -12.88
C LEU A 260 -19.86 -18.71 -11.40
N ASN A 261 -19.39 -17.55 -10.97
CA ASN A 261 -19.59 -17.08 -9.59
C ASN A 261 -21.03 -16.62 -9.35
N VAL A 262 -21.33 -16.30 -8.10
CA VAL A 262 -22.66 -15.89 -7.65
C VAL A 262 -23.16 -14.61 -8.33
N PHE A 263 -22.28 -13.70 -8.73
CA PHE A 263 -22.67 -12.48 -9.46
C PHE A 263 -23.36 -12.82 -10.79
N PHE A 264 -22.74 -13.66 -11.61
CA PHE A 264 -23.32 -14.05 -12.89
C PHE A 264 -24.58 -14.91 -12.72
N THR A 265 -24.52 -15.90 -11.83
CA THR A 265 -25.63 -16.83 -11.63
C THR A 265 -26.88 -16.17 -11.05
N SER A 266 -26.72 -15.22 -10.11
CA SER A 266 -27.83 -14.47 -9.54
C SER A 266 -28.56 -13.58 -10.55
N LEU A 267 -27.85 -13.10 -11.57
CA LEU A 267 -28.42 -12.33 -12.67
C LEU A 267 -28.93 -13.19 -13.82
N GLY A 268 -28.71 -14.52 -13.78
CA GLY A 268 -29.07 -15.42 -14.88
C GLY A 268 -28.19 -15.27 -16.13
N ILE A 269 -26.99 -14.70 -15.97
CA ILE A 269 -25.95 -14.63 -17.01
C ILE A 269 -25.33 -16.01 -17.16
N LYS A 270 -25.03 -16.42 -18.38
CA LYS A 270 -24.56 -17.76 -18.72
C LYS A 270 -23.23 -17.69 -19.49
N ASN A 271 -22.57 -18.84 -19.54
CA ASN A 271 -21.42 -19.03 -20.44
C ASN A 271 -21.79 -18.68 -21.88
N ASN A 272 -20.87 -18.12 -22.62
CA ASN A 272 -21.01 -17.61 -24.00
C ASN A 272 -21.91 -16.37 -24.16
N ASP A 273 -22.52 -15.83 -23.11
CA ASP A 273 -23.17 -14.51 -23.22
C ASP A 273 -22.13 -13.44 -23.53
N LYS A 274 -22.48 -12.55 -24.48
CA LYS A 274 -21.67 -11.37 -24.79
C LYS A 274 -22.17 -10.20 -23.99
N ILE A 275 -21.30 -9.52 -23.25
CA ILE A 275 -21.63 -8.32 -22.49
C ILE A 275 -21.56 -7.12 -23.44
N ILE A 276 -22.66 -6.39 -23.57
CA ILE A 276 -22.76 -5.18 -24.41
C ILE A 276 -22.64 -3.93 -23.57
N ALA A 277 -23.40 -3.84 -22.48
CA ALA A 277 -23.43 -2.67 -21.60
C ALA A 277 -23.76 -3.05 -20.16
N ILE A 278 -23.28 -2.25 -19.22
CA ILE A 278 -23.63 -2.33 -17.79
C ILE A 278 -23.97 -0.92 -17.33
N ASN A 279 -25.13 -0.75 -16.70
CA ASN A 279 -25.65 0.55 -16.26
C ASN A 279 -25.57 1.63 -17.36
N ASP A 280 -26.03 1.27 -18.56
CA ASP A 280 -26.06 2.11 -19.78
C ASP A 280 -24.67 2.47 -20.36
N LYS A 281 -23.58 2.05 -19.73
CA LYS A 281 -22.22 2.20 -20.26
C LYS A 281 -21.85 1.00 -21.12
N THR A 282 -21.49 1.24 -22.37
CA THR A 282 -21.05 0.19 -23.31
C THR A 282 -19.60 -0.20 -23.01
N TYR A 283 -19.33 -1.52 -23.03
CA TYR A 283 -18.00 -2.09 -22.81
C TYR A 283 -17.56 -2.96 -23.98
N ASN A 284 -16.27 -2.89 -24.27
CA ASN A 284 -15.59 -3.70 -25.28
C ASN A 284 -14.09 -3.81 -24.94
N LEU A 285 -13.27 -4.37 -25.83
CA LEU A 285 -11.82 -4.50 -25.64
C LEU A 285 -11.12 -3.19 -25.28
N ASP A 286 -11.59 -2.06 -25.82
CA ASP A 286 -10.89 -0.77 -25.65
C ASP A 286 -11.05 -0.20 -24.23
N ASN A 287 -12.11 -0.60 -23.51
CA ASN A 287 -12.41 -0.13 -22.14
C ASN A 287 -12.71 -1.24 -21.12
N ILE A 288 -12.30 -2.48 -21.39
CA ILE A 288 -12.51 -3.61 -20.48
C ILE A 288 -11.87 -3.40 -19.11
N TYR A 289 -10.74 -2.70 -19.06
CA TYR A 289 -10.09 -2.37 -17.79
C TYR A 289 -10.95 -1.44 -16.93
N ASP A 290 -11.69 -0.51 -17.55
CA ASP A 290 -12.63 0.34 -16.82
C ASP A 290 -13.72 -0.51 -16.16
N LEU A 291 -14.25 -1.52 -16.86
CA LEU A 291 -15.24 -2.45 -16.31
C LEU A 291 -14.71 -3.17 -15.07
N ILE A 292 -13.50 -3.72 -15.15
CA ILE A 292 -12.87 -4.43 -14.02
C ILE A 292 -12.66 -3.46 -12.85
N MET A 293 -12.14 -2.26 -13.09
CA MET A 293 -11.89 -1.28 -12.04
C MET A 293 -13.18 -0.72 -11.42
N GLU A 294 -14.20 -0.46 -12.22
CA GLU A 294 -15.50 0.00 -11.72
C GLU A 294 -16.20 -1.08 -10.88
N SER A 295 -16.09 -2.35 -11.30
CA SER A 295 -16.68 -3.45 -10.56
C SER A 295 -16.09 -3.66 -9.16
N MET A 296 -14.88 -3.21 -8.90
CA MET A 296 -14.26 -3.23 -7.57
C MET A 296 -14.95 -2.27 -6.57
N ASN A 297 -15.69 -1.28 -7.08
CA ASN A 297 -16.39 -0.30 -6.24
C ASN A 297 -17.88 -0.64 -6.05
N TRP A 298 -18.38 -1.70 -6.70
CA TRP A 298 -19.75 -2.13 -6.56
C TRP A 298 -20.01 -2.71 -5.16
N LYS A 299 -21.22 -2.49 -4.67
CA LYS A 299 -21.61 -2.96 -3.34
C LYS A 299 -22.71 -4.01 -3.44
N ASP A 300 -22.64 -4.97 -2.56
CA ASP A 300 -23.66 -5.98 -2.42
C ASP A 300 -25.05 -5.35 -2.21
N GLY A 301 -26.06 -5.83 -2.94
CA GLY A 301 -27.42 -5.30 -2.89
C GLY A 301 -27.71 -4.05 -3.74
N GLU A 302 -26.72 -3.41 -4.37
CA GLU A 302 -26.96 -2.34 -5.34
C GLU A 302 -27.70 -2.86 -6.57
N THR A 303 -28.49 -2.01 -7.21
CA THR A 303 -29.20 -2.38 -8.45
C THR A 303 -28.25 -2.25 -9.63
N ILE A 304 -28.25 -3.26 -10.50
CA ILE A 304 -27.47 -3.28 -11.72
C ILE A 304 -28.35 -3.65 -12.92
N SER A 305 -28.05 -3.06 -14.08
CA SER A 305 -28.62 -3.40 -15.37
C SER A 305 -27.51 -3.91 -16.29
N VAL A 306 -27.68 -5.08 -16.89
CA VAL A 306 -26.72 -5.68 -17.82
C VAL A 306 -27.41 -5.96 -19.14
N LYS A 307 -26.90 -5.41 -20.22
CA LYS A 307 -27.30 -5.74 -21.58
C LYS A 307 -26.36 -6.79 -22.14
N ILE A 308 -26.92 -7.92 -22.53
CA ILE A 308 -26.18 -9.06 -23.11
C ILE A 308 -26.73 -9.41 -24.50
N ASN A 309 -25.88 -10.09 -25.29
CA ASN A 309 -26.33 -10.81 -26.47
C ASN A 309 -26.18 -12.31 -26.18
N ARG A 310 -27.28 -13.05 -26.26
CA ARG A 310 -27.36 -14.50 -26.10
C ARG A 310 -27.94 -15.11 -27.36
N ASP A 311 -27.19 -15.99 -28.02
CA ASP A 311 -27.59 -16.65 -29.26
C ASP A 311 -28.08 -15.70 -30.36
N GLY A 312 -27.39 -14.56 -30.50
CA GLY A 312 -27.70 -13.52 -31.49
C GLY A 312 -28.87 -12.61 -31.10
N LYS A 313 -29.43 -12.72 -29.88
CA LYS A 313 -30.54 -11.89 -29.41
C LYS A 313 -30.09 -11.02 -28.23
N ASP A 314 -30.33 -9.72 -28.36
CA ASP A 314 -30.10 -8.77 -27.28
C ASP A 314 -31.15 -8.95 -26.16
N GLN A 315 -30.67 -8.97 -24.93
CA GLN A 315 -31.50 -9.08 -23.71
C GLN A 315 -31.02 -8.08 -22.68
N ALA A 316 -31.96 -7.43 -21.99
CA ALA A 316 -31.67 -6.60 -20.82
C ALA A 316 -32.02 -7.39 -19.56
N ILE A 317 -31.07 -7.46 -18.66
CA ILE A 317 -31.19 -8.15 -17.37
C ILE A 317 -31.03 -7.07 -16.29
N SER A 318 -31.96 -7.04 -15.32
CA SER A 318 -31.83 -6.15 -14.16
C SER A 318 -31.94 -6.96 -12.88
N GLY A 319 -31.15 -6.65 -11.89
CA GLY A 319 -31.15 -7.38 -10.64
C GLY A 319 -30.40 -6.65 -9.54
N LYS A 320 -30.16 -7.36 -8.45
CA LYS A 320 -29.30 -6.92 -7.37
C LYS A 320 -27.90 -7.54 -7.53
N ILE A 321 -26.87 -6.75 -7.27
CA ILE A 321 -25.51 -7.24 -7.20
C ILE A 321 -25.40 -8.20 -6.02
N VAL A 322 -24.91 -9.40 -6.28
CA VAL A 322 -24.46 -10.34 -5.26
C VAL A 322 -22.95 -10.49 -5.47
N MET A 323 -22.14 -9.92 -4.58
CA MET A 323 -20.69 -9.97 -4.70
C MET A 323 -20.17 -11.37 -4.42
N PRO A 324 -19.28 -11.90 -5.27
CA PRO A 324 -18.57 -13.12 -4.94
C PRO A 324 -17.75 -12.92 -3.67
N LYS A 325 -17.57 -13.98 -2.91
CA LYS A 325 -16.78 -13.98 -1.68
C LYS A 325 -15.53 -14.81 -1.87
N GLU A 326 -14.42 -14.29 -1.41
CA GLU A 326 -13.11 -14.94 -1.46
C GLU A 326 -12.52 -15.04 -0.07
N GLN A 327 -11.77 -16.10 0.18
CA GLN A 327 -10.98 -16.22 1.39
C GLN A 327 -9.62 -15.55 1.15
N GLN A 328 -9.26 -14.63 2.01
CA GLN A 328 -7.99 -13.92 1.95
C GLN A 328 -7.30 -13.99 3.31
N GLU A 329 -6.03 -14.38 3.29
CA GLU A 329 -5.19 -14.26 4.47
C GLU A 329 -4.90 -12.79 4.76
N GLY A 330 -5.03 -12.40 6.01
CA GLY A 330 -4.82 -11.02 6.44
C GLY A 330 -4.65 -10.92 7.95
N TYR A 331 -4.76 -9.71 8.47
CA TYR A 331 -4.62 -9.43 9.89
C TYR A 331 -5.91 -8.83 10.45
N GLN A 332 -6.29 -9.26 11.64
CA GLN A 332 -7.44 -8.68 12.35
C GLN A 332 -7.19 -8.61 13.86
N ALA A 333 -7.89 -7.69 14.52
CA ALA A 333 -7.90 -7.59 15.96
C ALA A 333 -8.64 -8.79 16.58
N THR A 334 -7.95 -9.57 17.41
CA THR A 334 -8.50 -10.78 18.04
C THR A 334 -8.36 -10.77 19.55
N ASP A 335 -7.47 -9.95 20.13
CA ASP A 335 -7.26 -9.84 21.57
C ASP A 335 -7.79 -8.50 22.10
N GLU A 336 -8.96 -8.54 22.73
CA GLU A 336 -9.60 -7.36 23.34
C GLU A 336 -8.83 -6.82 24.54
N SER A 337 -7.99 -7.61 25.21
CA SER A 337 -7.14 -7.12 26.31
C SER A 337 -6.10 -6.10 25.83
N LYS A 338 -5.76 -6.11 24.54
CA LYS A 338 -4.83 -5.19 23.89
C LYS A 338 -5.51 -4.00 23.21
N LYS A 339 -6.83 -3.88 23.29
CA LYS A 339 -7.61 -2.83 22.62
C LYS A 339 -7.07 -1.42 22.90
N ALA A 340 -6.79 -1.09 24.17
CA ALA A 340 -6.33 0.24 24.53
C ALA A 340 -4.98 0.61 23.91
N VAL A 341 -4.02 -0.31 23.85
CA VAL A 341 -2.70 -0.07 23.23
C VAL A 341 -2.84 -0.06 21.70
N ARG A 342 -3.70 -0.89 21.13
CA ARG A 342 -4.02 -0.88 19.70
C ARG A 342 -4.67 0.43 19.26
N GLU A 343 -5.68 0.92 19.98
CA GLU A 343 -6.28 2.21 19.70
C GLU A 343 -5.27 3.36 19.83
N ALA A 344 -4.39 3.33 20.84
CA ALA A 344 -3.32 4.30 20.97
C ALA A 344 -2.34 4.24 19.77
N TRP A 345 -2.06 3.04 19.28
CA TRP A 345 -1.23 2.84 18.09
C TRP A 345 -1.86 3.45 16.84
N LEU A 346 -3.13 3.16 16.57
CA LEU A 346 -3.83 3.64 15.37
C LEU A 346 -4.17 5.14 15.41
N LYS A 347 -4.09 5.76 16.59
CA LYS A 347 -4.24 7.21 16.74
C LYS A 347 -2.95 8.00 16.47
N GLY A 348 -1.81 7.37 16.41
CA GLY A 348 -0.53 8.03 16.11
C GLY A 348 0.21 8.65 17.30
#